data_ac9c583467d35ab12347a95ba339bb11
#
_entry.id   ac9c583467d35ab12347a95ba339bb11
#
_cell.length_a   1.000
_cell.length_b   1.000
_cell.length_c   1.000
_cell.angle_alpha   90.00
_cell.angle_beta   90.00
_cell.angle_gamma   90.00
#
_symmetry.space_group_name_H-M   'P 1'
#
loop_
_entity.id
_entity.type
_entity.pdbx_description
1 polymer ?
#
loop_
_entity_poly.entity_id
_entity_poly.type
_entity_poly.pdbx_seq_one_letter_code
_entity_poly.pdbx_strand_id
1 'polypeptide(L)'
;MCGSGSTVYQPLIMTHRVINTSPEIAIIEPNTLTCLGLKGILEEMIPMATIRIFRRFNELMDDTPDMYAHYFISAQVYVEHNAFFLPRKRKTIVLASDSPQFQLSGVPVLNIYEGEEELVKSILKLHQHAHHGGYPMKDMPPVPAQQPCQELLSAREIEVLVLLSKGLINKEIADKLNISLTTVITHRKNITEKLGIKSVSGLTIYAVMNGYIEVDRI
;
A
#
# COMPACT_ATOMS: atom_id res chain seq x y z
N MET A 1 -67.12 -20.98 -9.66
CA MET A 1 -66.13 -21.27 -8.62
C MET A 1 -64.82 -20.74 -9.09
N CYS A 2 -64.46 -19.53 -8.71
CA CYS A 2 -63.24 -18.84 -9.12
C CYS A 2 -62.18 -19.07 -8.05
N GLY A 3 -61.06 -19.67 -8.42
CA GLY A 3 -59.85 -19.80 -7.55
C GLY A 3 -58.84 -18.74 -7.94
N SER A 4 -58.72 -17.72 -7.12
CA SER A 4 -57.72 -16.66 -7.25
C SER A 4 -56.38 -17.12 -6.68
N GLY A 5 -55.41 -17.37 -7.54
CA GLY A 5 -54.02 -17.66 -7.18
C GLY A 5 -53.24 -16.34 -6.95
N SER A 6 -52.97 -16.00 -5.72
CA SER A 6 -52.09 -14.88 -5.38
C SER A 6 -50.64 -15.28 -5.53
N THR A 7 -49.99 -14.77 -6.57
CA THR A 7 -48.56 -14.90 -6.77
C THR A 7 -47.82 -13.90 -5.85
N VAL A 8 -47.20 -14.42 -4.81
CA VAL A 8 -46.37 -13.63 -3.90
C VAL A 8 -45.02 -13.39 -4.59
N TYR A 9 -44.80 -12.14 -5.04
CA TYR A 9 -43.47 -11.71 -5.48
C TYR A 9 -42.58 -11.57 -4.26
N GLN A 10 -41.61 -12.48 -4.11
CA GLN A 10 -40.48 -12.26 -3.21
C GLN A 10 -39.45 -11.37 -3.92
N PRO A 11 -39.07 -10.21 -3.34
CA PRO A 11 -37.95 -9.44 -3.87
C PRO A 11 -36.66 -10.21 -3.64
N LEU A 12 -35.96 -10.53 -4.72
CA LEU A 12 -34.56 -10.99 -4.70
C LEU A 12 -33.71 -9.87 -4.07
N ILE A 13 -33.41 -10.03 -2.80
CA ILE A 13 -32.38 -9.22 -2.15
C ILE A 13 -31.04 -9.67 -2.76
N MET A 14 -30.57 -8.94 -3.78
CA MET A 14 -29.19 -9.00 -4.22
C MET A 14 -28.32 -8.46 -3.07
N THR A 15 -27.84 -9.36 -2.23
CA THR A 15 -26.76 -9.06 -1.32
C THR A 15 -25.53 -8.76 -2.19
N HIS A 16 -25.24 -7.47 -2.38
CA HIS A 16 -23.94 -7.03 -2.86
C HIS A 16 -22.91 -7.51 -1.83
N ARG A 17 -22.37 -8.69 -2.06
CA ARG A 17 -21.14 -9.13 -1.42
C ARG A 17 -20.09 -8.14 -1.88
N VAL A 18 -19.70 -7.20 -1.02
CA VAL A 18 -18.46 -6.44 -1.17
C VAL A 18 -17.37 -7.50 -1.14
N ILE A 19 -16.91 -7.88 -2.31
CA ILE A 19 -15.71 -8.71 -2.45
C ILE A 19 -14.57 -7.78 -2.06
N ASN A 20 -14.16 -7.85 -0.81
CA ASN A 20 -12.98 -7.17 -0.30
C ASN A 20 -11.78 -7.97 -0.87
N THR A 21 -11.51 -7.80 -2.16
CA THR A 21 -10.36 -8.41 -2.81
C THR A 21 -9.14 -7.62 -2.37
N SER A 22 -8.30 -8.24 -1.53
CA SER A 22 -6.98 -7.70 -1.22
C SER A 22 -6.24 -7.40 -2.53
N PRO A 23 -5.52 -6.26 -2.62
CA PRO A 23 -4.80 -5.92 -3.85
C PRO A 23 -3.72 -6.95 -4.13
N GLU A 24 -3.65 -7.41 -5.38
CA GLU A 24 -2.58 -8.29 -5.83
C GLU A 24 -1.47 -7.46 -6.47
N ILE A 25 -0.22 -7.75 -6.12
CA ILE A 25 0.97 -7.09 -6.64
C ILE A 25 1.86 -8.14 -7.31
N ALA A 26 2.27 -7.87 -8.54
CA ALA A 26 3.18 -8.73 -9.28
C ALA A 26 4.62 -8.20 -9.21
N ILE A 27 5.57 -9.09 -8.93
CA ILE A 27 7.01 -8.83 -9.06
C ILE A 27 7.51 -9.71 -10.21
N ILE A 28 8.05 -9.10 -11.27
CA ILE A 28 8.61 -9.79 -12.43
C ILE A 28 10.10 -9.48 -12.51
N GLU A 29 10.90 -10.32 -11.88
CA GLU A 29 12.34 -10.11 -11.70
C GLU A 29 13.09 -11.46 -11.67
N PRO A 30 14.09 -11.67 -12.52
CA PRO A 30 14.89 -12.91 -12.52
C PRO A 30 15.73 -13.10 -11.25
N ASN A 31 16.17 -12.02 -10.60
CA ASN A 31 17.01 -12.09 -9.41
C ASN A 31 16.20 -12.46 -8.17
N THR A 32 16.49 -13.64 -7.63
CA THR A 32 15.78 -14.18 -6.45
C THR A 32 15.94 -13.31 -5.20
N LEU A 33 17.13 -12.74 -4.96
CA LEU A 33 17.36 -11.91 -3.76
C LEU A 33 16.58 -10.61 -3.83
N THR A 34 16.54 -9.97 -5.00
CA THR A 34 15.70 -8.79 -5.24
C THR A 34 14.22 -9.10 -5.01
N CYS A 35 13.74 -10.24 -5.54
CA CYS A 35 12.35 -10.68 -5.32
C CYS A 35 12.04 -10.87 -3.84
N LEU A 36 12.90 -11.58 -3.10
CA LEU A 36 12.68 -11.89 -1.68
C LEU A 36 12.73 -10.63 -0.82
N GLY A 37 13.71 -9.75 -1.06
CA GLY A 37 13.84 -8.48 -0.36
C GLY A 37 12.65 -7.57 -0.61
N LEU A 38 12.28 -7.35 -1.87
CA LEU A 38 11.15 -6.51 -2.22
C LEU A 38 9.83 -7.10 -1.72
N LYS A 39 9.65 -8.42 -1.81
CA LYS A 39 8.47 -9.08 -1.25
C LYS A 39 8.35 -8.83 0.26
N GLY A 40 9.43 -9.02 1.02
CA GLY A 40 9.44 -8.79 2.46
C GLY A 40 9.06 -7.35 2.81
N ILE A 41 9.64 -6.37 2.12
CA ILE A 41 9.30 -4.95 2.29
C ILE A 41 7.82 -4.68 1.95
N LEU A 42 7.33 -5.18 0.83
CA LEU A 42 5.94 -4.95 0.42
C LEU A 42 4.92 -5.63 1.34
N GLU A 43 5.20 -6.84 1.84
CA GLU A 43 4.34 -7.53 2.81
C GLU A 43 4.27 -6.78 4.15
N GLU A 44 5.37 -6.16 4.57
CA GLU A 44 5.41 -5.30 5.76
C GLU A 44 4.66 -3.99 5.55
N MET A 45 4.80 -3.39 4.37
CA MET A 45 4.15 -2.13 4.00
C MET A 45 2.64 -2.27 3.78
N ILE A 46 2.22 -3.35 3.14
CA ILE A 46 0.85 -3.58 2.72
C ILE A 46 0.42 -4.98 3.16
N PRO A 47 0.15 -5.19 4.47
CA PRO A 47 -0.14 -6.52 5.03
C PRO A 47 -1.37 -7.21 4.40
N MET A 48 -2.25 -6.42 3.78
CA MET A 48 -3.46 -6.93 3.10
C MET A 48 -3.21 -7.31 1.63
N ALA A 49 -2.02 -7.00 1.07
CA ALA A 49 -1.73 -7.31 -0.32
C ALA A 49 -1.23 -8.75 -0.49
N THR A 50 -1.60 -9.35 -1.61
CA THR A 50 -1.03 -10.64 -2.04
C THR A 50 0.10 -10.37 -3.01
N ILE A 51 1.34 -10.74 -2.66
CA ILE A 51 2.53 -10.53 -3.49
C ILE A 51 2.84 -11.81 -4.27
N ARG A 52 2.81 -11.71 -5.59
CA ARG A 52 3.14 -12.82 -6.49
C ARG A 52 4.44 -12.54 -7.23
N ILE A 53 5.31 -13.54 -7.28
CA ILE A 53 6.63 -13.46 -7.93
C ILE A 53 6.61 -14.29 -9.21
N PHE A 54 7.08 -13.68 -10.28
CA PHE A 54 7.27 -14.29 -11.59
C PHE A 54 8.74 -14.11 -12.00
N ARG A 55 9.39 -15.15 -12.43
CA ARG A 55 10.78 -15.07 -12.91
C ARG A 55 10.87 -14.65 -14.36
N ARG A 56 9.80 -14.86 -15.13
CA ARG A 56 9.71 -14.56 -16.55
C ARG A 56 8.36 -13.95 -16.88
N PHE A 57 8.34 -13.11 -17.90
CA PHE A 57 7.12 -12.48 -18.36
C PHE A 57 6.03 -13.48 -18.79
N ASN A 58 6.42 -14.61 -19.41
CA ASN A 58 5.46 -15.63 -19.82
C ASN A 58 4.68 -16.21 -18.63
N GLU A 59 5.31 -16.38 -17.48
CA GLU A 59 4.65 -16.87 -16.26
C GLU A 59 3.54 -15.90 -15.80
N LEU A 60 3.75 -14.58 -15.96
CA LEU A 60 2.73 -13.57 -15.70
C LEU A 60 1.58 -13.71 -16.72
N MET A 61 1.89 -13.95 -17.99
CA MET A 61 0.86 -14.09 -19.05
C MET A 61 0.01 -15.34 -18.90
N ASP A 62 0.57 -16.41 -18.32
CA ASP A 62 -0.14 -17.67 -18.04
C ASP A 62 -1.06 -17.56 -16.80
N ASP A 63 -0.92 -16.50 -16.03
CA ASP A 63 -1.76 -16.18 -14.87
C ASP A 63 -2.91 -15.20 -15.26
N THR A 64 -3.19 -14.23 -14.43
CA THR A 64 -4.22 -13.20 -14.63
C THR A 64 -3.58 -11.81 -14.79
N PRO A 65 -2.92 -11.55 -15.94
CA PRO A 65 -2.00 -10.41 -16.09
C PRO A 65 -2.64 -9.03 -15.89
N ASP A 66 -3.95 -8.89 -16.02
CA ASP A 66 -4.67 -7.62 -15.89
C ASP A 66 -5.20 -7.34 -14.47
N MET A 67 -5.17 -8.32 -13.58
CA MET A 67 -5.77 -8.23 -12.23
C MET A 67 -4.87 -7.52 -11.20
N TYR A 68 -3.59 -7.34 -11.51
CA TYR A 68 -2.64 -6.75 -10.58
C TYR A 68 -2.86 -5.24 -10.40
N ALA A 69 -2.82 -4.80 -9.15
CA ALA A 69 -2.84 -3.39 -8.78
C ALA A 69 -1.55 -2.68 -9.20
N HIS A 70 -0.41 -3.35 -9.01
CA HIS A 70 0.92 -2.86 -9.39
C HIS A 70 1.81 -3.98 -9.95
N TYR A 71 2.74 -3.59 -10.82
CA TYR A 71 3.79 -4.44 -11.39
C TYR A 71 5.15 -3.85 -11.03
N PHE A 72 5.95 -4.58 -10.27
CA PHE A 72 7.37 -4.28 -10.04
C PHE A 72 8.18 -5.14 -10.99
N ILE A 73 8.88 -4.53 -11.93
CA ILE A 73 9.53 -5.26 -13.02
C ILE A 73 10.98 -4.83 -13.22
N SER A 74 11.86 -5.75 -13.61
CA SER A 74 13.21 -5.38 -13.99
C SER A 74 13.22 -4.49 -15.23
N ALA A 75 14.24 -3.64 -15.33
CA ALA A 75 14.44 -2.78 -16.51
C ALA A 75 14.52 -3.60 -17.82
N GLN A 76 15.12 -4.77 -17.77
CA GLN A 76 15.20 -5.68 -18.91
C GLN A 76 13.80 -6.16 -19.35
N VAL A 77 12.99 -6.65 -18.42
CA VAL A 77 11.62 -7.10 -18.70
C VAL A 77 10.77 -5.95 -19.26
N TYR A 78 10.95 -4.72 -18.74
CA TYR A 78 10.25 -3.55 -19.28
C TYR A 78 10.61 -3.28 -20.72
N VAL A 79 11.90 -3.32 -21.07
CA VAL A 79 12.36 -3.05 -22.45
C VAL A 79 11.87 -4.13 -23.42
N GLU A 80 11.98 -5.41 -23.02
CA GLU A 80 11.58 -6.55 -23.85
C GLU A 80 10.06 -6.61 -24.09
N HIS A 81 9.27 -6.18 -23.11
CA HIS A 81 7.80 -6.30 -23.13
C HIS A 81 7.09 -4.94 -22.99
N ASN A 82 7.69 -3.88 -23.49
CA ASN A 82 7.18 -2.52 -23.34
C ASN A 82 5.75 -2.33 -23.88
N ALA A 83 5.38 -3.05 -24.94
CA ALA A 83 4.03 -3.00 -25.51
C ALA A 83 2.94 -3.39 -24.50
N PHE A 84 3.23 -4.31 -23.57
CA PHE A 84 2.32 -4.69 -22.51
C PHE A 84 2.29 -3.64 -21.38
N PHE A 85 3.45 -3.12 -20.97
CA PHE A 85 3.56 -2.23 -19.81
C PHE A 85 3.26 -0.76 -20.13
N LEU A 86 3.48 -0.30 -21.36
CA LEU A 86 3.26 1.09 -21.75
C LEU A 86 1.80 1.58 -21.52
N PRO A 87 0.74 0.83 -21.88
CA PRO A 87 -0.62 1.20 -21.52
C PRO A 87 -0.88 1.17 -20.01
N ARG A 88 -0.07 0.42 -19.25
CA ARG A 88 -0.17 0.21 -17.80
C ARG A 88 0.85 1.01 -16.99
N LYS A 89 1.48 2.03 -17.58
CA LYS A 89 2.59 2.80 -16.98
C LYS A 89 2.30 3.35 -15.59
N ARG A 90 1.04 3.67 -15.27
CA ARG A 90 0.64 4.14 -13.94
C ARG A 90 0.69 3.07 -12.86
N LYS A 91 0.60 1.81 -13.25
CA LYS A 91 0.66 0.63 -12.35
C LYS A 91 2.04 -0.04 -12.41
N THR A 92 2.92 0.39 -13.32
CA THR A 92 4.22 -0.23 -13.56
C THR A 92 5.32 0.56 -12.87
N ILE A 93 6.15 -0.12 -12.11
CA ILE A 93 7.31 0.42 -11.39
C ILE A 93 8.53 -0.37 -11.86
N VAL A 94 9.49 0.32 -12.45
CA VAL A 94 10.71 -0.32 -12.98
C VAL A 94 11.78 -0.35 -11.91
N LEU A 95 12.31 -1.55 -11.66
CA LEU A 95 13.44 -1.78 -10.76
C LEU A 95 14.74 -1.51 -11.52
N ALA A 96 15.48 -0.49 -11.13
CA ALA A 96 16.72 -0.13 -11.80
C ALA A 96 17.73 0.50 -10.83
N SER A 97 18.98 0.65 -11.27
CA SER A 97 19.94 1.54 -10.62
C SER A 97 19.63 2.99 -11.00
N ASP A 98 20.03 3.92 -10.14
CA ASP A 98 19.89 5.36 -10.37
C ASP A 98 20.88 5.86 -11.45
N SER A 99 20.82 5.24 -12.62
CA SER A 99 21.60 5.67 -13.77
C SER A 99 20.76 6.65 -14.60
N PRO A 100 21.31 7.85 -14.95
CA PRO A 100 20.59 8.85 -15.75
C PRO A 100 20.10 8.31 -17.10
N GLN A 101 20.58 7.16 -17.52
CA GLN A 101 20.20 6.47 -18.76
C GLN A 101 18.80 5.82 -18.69
N PHE A 102 18.25 5.63 -17.51
CA PHE A 102 16.92 5.00 -17.30
C PHE A 102 15.80 5.99 -16.96
N GLN A 103 15.92 7.25 -17.37
CA GLN A 103 14.77 8.17 -17.33
C GLN A 103 13.72 7.73 -18.36
N LEU A 104 12.94 6.73 -18.00
CA LEU A 104 11.80 6.28 -18.78
C LEU A 104 10.69 7.33 -18.69
N SER A 105 10.41 8.03 -19.79
CA SER A 105 9.42 9.10 -19.81
C SER A 105 8.07 8.65 -19.27
N GLY A 106 7.76 9.05 -18.03
CA GLY A 106 6.46 8.85 -17.39
C GLY A 106 6.21 7.47 -16.80
N VAL A 107 7.26 6.65 -16.61
CA VAL A 107 7.18 5.39 -15.86
C VAL A 107 7.97 5.55 -14.56
N PRO A 108 7.38 5.27 -13.40
CA PRO A 108 8.08 5.30 -12.13
C PRO A 108 9.26 4.33 -12.09
N VAL A 109 10.38 4.78 -11.57
CA VAL A 109 11.58 3.97 -11.36
C VAL A 109 11.86 3.86 -9.86
N LEU A 110 12.12 2.66 -9.38
CA LEU A 110 12.55 2.37 -8.02
C LEU A 110 14.02 1.99 -8.04
N ASN A 111 14.87 2.76 -7.35
CA ASN A 111 16.29 2.46 -7.25
C ASN A 111 16.51 1.36 -6.19
N ILE A 112 16.86 0.16 -6.65
CA ILE A 112 17.08 -1.01 -5.78
C ILE A 112 18.46 -1.04 -5.09
N TYR A 113 19.29 -0.02 -5.30
CA TYR A 113 20.62 0.11 -4.69
C TYR A 113 20.63 1.16 -3.57
N GLU A 114 19.49 1.78 -3.28
CA GLU A 114 19.30 2.65 -2.11
C GLU A 114 19.28 1.86 -0.81
N GLY A 115 19.56 2.56 0.30
CA GLY A 115 19.35 1.99 1.63
C GLY A 115 17.89 1.68 1.89
N GLU A 116 17.62 0.84 2.89
CA GLU A 116 16.26 0.37 3.20
C GLU A 116 15.28 1.54 3.47
N GLU A 117 15.71 2.56 4.21
CA GLU A 117 14.87 3.71 4.54
C GLU A 117 14.47 4.51 3.29
N GLU A 118 15.43 4.78 2.41
CA GLU A 118 15.21 5.51 1.15
C GLU A 118 14.33 4.70 0.19
N LEU A 119 14.56 3.39 0.12
CA LEU A 119 13.77 2.49 -0.70
C LEU A 119 12.30 2.50 -0.25
N VAL A 120 12.06 2.40 1.06
CA VAL A 120 10.72 2.47 1.66
C VAL A 120 10.06 3.83 1.36
N LYS A 121 10.78 4.94 1.55
CA LYS A 121 10.27 6.29 1.20
C LYS A 121 9.91 6.40 -0.28
N SER A 122 10.73 5.84 -1.16
CA SER A 122 10.49 5.85 -2.61
C SER A 122 9.23 5.06 -2.96
N ILE A 123 9.02 3.88 -2.38
CA ILE A 123 7.81 3.07 -2.59
C ILE A 123 6.56 3.82 -2.09
N LEU A 124 6.63 4.46 -0.93
CA LEU A 124 5.52 5.27 -0.39
C LEU A 124 5.14 6.42 -1.32
N LYS A 125 6.12 7.17 -1.84
CA LYS A 125 5.90 8.25 -2.81
C LYS A 125 5.21 7.73 -4.07
N LEU A 126 5.64 6.59 -4.59
CA LEU A 126 5.05 5.96 -5.77
C LEU A 126 3.58 5.57 -5.52
N HIS A 127 3.28 5.04 -4.34
CA HIS A 127 1.91 4.67 -3.96
C HIS A 127 0.99 5.90 -3.89
N GLN A 128 1.43 7.00 -3.30
CA GLN A 128 0.66 8.25 -3.20
C GLN A 128 0.36 8.85 -4.59
N HIS A 129 1.32 8.86 -5.50
CA HIS A 129 1.13 9.37 -6.86
C HIS A 129 0.14 8.54 -7.67
N ALA A 130 0.06 7.23 -7.43
CA ALA A 130 -0.92 6.36 -8.08
C ALA A 130 -2.37 6.69 -7.68
N HIS A 131 -2.60 7.16 -6.45
CA HIS A 131 -3.93 7.50 -5.93
C HIS A 131 -4.35 8.95 -6.19
N HIS A 132 -3.42 9.91 -6.40
CA HIS A 132 -3.73 11.31 -6.70
C HIS A 132 -3.95 11.61 -8.18
N GLY A 133 -3.75 10.67 -9.07
CA GLY A 133 -3.80 10.82 -10.53
C GLY A 133 -5.13 10.46 -11.18
N GLY A 134 -6.29 10.83 -10.63
CA GLY A 134 -7.47 10.64 -11.46
C GLY A 134 -8.80 10.43 -10.77
N TYR A 135 -9.50 11.45 -10.59
CA TYR A 135 -10.85 11.82 -11.03
C TYR A 135 -11.11 13.22 -10.49
N PRO A 136 -11.47 14.21 -11.32
CA PRO A 136 -12.04 15.43 -10.78
C PRO A 136 -13.37 15.05 -10.14
N MET A 137 -13.43 15.08 -8.81
CA MET A 137 -14.67 15.02 -8.04
C MET A 137 -15.49 16.26 -8.37
N LYS A 138 -16.23 16.26 -9.48
CA LYS A 138 -17.12 17.37 -9.80
C LYS A 138 -18.58 16.98 -9.96
N ASP A 139 -18.97 15.73 -9.90
CA ASP A 139 -20.37 15.33 -10.01
C ASP A 139 -20.67 13.99 -9.26
N MET A 140 -20.28 13.86 -7.98
CA MET A 140 -20.87 12.84 -7.13
C MET A 140 -21.86 13.49 -6.15
N PRO A 141 -23.10 12.98 -6.02
CA PRO A 141 -23.99 13.38 -4.95
C PRO A 141 -23.33 13.11 -3.59
N PRO A 142 -23.64 13.91 -2.55
CA PRO A 142 -23.03 13.74 -1.24
C PRO A 142 -23.32 12.33 -0.72
N VAL A 143 -22.28 11.50 -0.66
CA VAL A 143 -22.35 10.19 -0.01
C VAL A 143 -22.64 10.46 1.46
N PRO A 144 -23.65 9.81 2.08
CA PRO A 144 -23.89 9.98 3.50
C PRO A 144 -22.60 9.67 4.26
N ALA A 145 -22.23 10.54 5.19
CA ALA A 145 -21.05 10.41 6.01
C ALA A 145 -20.98 8.97 6.57
N GLN A 146 -20.11 8.17 6.00
CA GLN A 146 -19.83 6.84 6.51
C GLN A 146 -19.24 7.05 7.91
N GLN A 147 -19.81 6.34 8.87
CA GLN A 147 -19.33 6.29 10.25
C GLN A 147 -17.82 6.11 10.25
N PRO A 148 -17.08 6.85 11.11
CA PRO A 148 -15.63 6.70 11.18
C PRO A 148 -15.32 5.23 11.41
N CYS A 149 -14.50 4.65 10.53
CA CYS A 149 -13.86 3.37 10.79
C CYS A 149 -13.30 3.44 12.21
N GLN A 150 -13.68 2.50 13.07
CA GLN A 150 -13.21 2.48 14.46
C GLN A 150 -11.71 2.72 14.45
N GLU A 151 -11.27 3.84 15.01
CA GLU A 151 -9.86 4.15 15.14
C GLU A 151 -9.22 3.02 15.94
N LEU A 152 -8.46 2.16 15.27
CA LEU A 152 -7.73 1.04 15.90
C LEU A 152 -6.81 1.57 17.00
N LEU A 153 -6.29 2.79 16.84
CA LEU A 153 -5.41 3.47 17.81
C LEU A 153 -6.15 4.60 18.52
N SER A 154 -5.89 4.76 19.79
CA SER A 154 -6.35 5.93 20.55
C SER A 154 -5.60 7.19 20.10
N ALA A 155 -6.16 8.39 20.36
CA ALA A 155 -5.51 9.67 20.05
C ALA A 155 -4.08 9.75 20.62
N ARG A 156 -3.85 9.21 21.82
CA ARG A 156 -2.53 9.21 22.46
C ARG A 156 -1.55 8.25 21.77
N GLU A 157 -2.02 7.11 21.29
CA GLU A 157 -1.22 6.17 20.51
C GLU A 157 -0.85 6.76 19.15
N ILE A 158 -1.75 7.53 18.51
CA ILE A 158 -1.46 8.25 17.27
C ILE A 158 -0.38 9.31 17.49
N GLU A 159 -0.45 10.11 18.58
CA GLU A 159 0.61 11.08 18.91
C GLU A 159 1.98 10.41 19.08
N VAL A 160 2.03 9.28 19.79
CA VAL A 160 3.26 8.50 19.96
C VAL A 160 3.75 7.96 18.63
N LEU A 161 2.86 7.41 17.81
CA LEU A 161 3.16 6.89 16.47
C LEU A 161 3.76 7.98 15.57
N VAL A 162 3.17 9.17 15.54
CA VAL A 162 3.66 10.32 14.75
C VAL A 162 5.08 10.71 15.14
N LEU A 163 5.37 10.78 16.44
CA LEU A 163 6.71 11.16 16.93
C LEU A 163 7.74 10.06 16.68
N LEU A 164 7.34 8.80 16.81
CA LEU A 164 8.16 7.64 16.49
C LEU A 164 8.58 7.65 15.01
N SER A 165 7.61 7.91 14.12
CA SER A 165 7.84 7.97 12.68
C SER A 165 8.71 9.15 12.24
N LYS A 166 8.85 10.17 13.08
CA LYS A 166 9.82 11.29 12.92
C LYS A 166 11.21 10.96 13.46
N GLY A 167 11.47 9.71 13.83
CA GLY A 167 12.76 9.27 14.32
C GLY A 167 13.08 9.57 15.77
N LEU A 168 12.12 10.08 16.56
CA LEU A 168 12.37 10.41 17.98
C LEU A 168 12.54 9.13 18.81
N ILE A 169 13.50 9.15 19.72
CA ILE A 169 13.69 8.06 20.70
C ILE A 169 12.68 8.19 21.85
N ASN A 170 12.45 7.10 22.56
CA ASN A 170 11.43 7.02 23.62
C ASN A 170 11.54 8.14 24.66
N LYS A 171 12.76 8.57 25.01
CA LYS A 171 13.00 9.63 25.98
C LYS A 171 12.53 10.98 25.45
N GLU A 172 12.83 11.30 24.20
CA GLU A 172 12.40 12.55 23.54
C GLU A 172 10.88 12.59 23.37
N ILE A 173 10.26 11.44 23.09
CA ILE A 173 8.80 11.31 23.02
C ILE A 173 8.18 11.57 24.39
N ALA A 174 8.76 10.99 25.45
CA ALA A 174 8.31 11.19 26.82
C ALA A 174 8.35 12.67 27.23
N ASP A 175 9.48 13.33 26.95
CA ASP A 175 9.68 14.77 27.23
C ASP A 175 8.69 15.63 26.43
N LYS A 176 8.50 15.34 25.12
CA LYS A 176 7.65 16.12 24.24
C LYS A 176 6.15 15.98 24.55
N LEU A 177 5.74 14.80 25.03
CA LEU A 177 4.35 14.51 25.39
C LEU A 177 4.05 14.72 26.88
N ASN A 178 5.05 15.11 27.69
CA ASN A 178 4.93 15.25 29.14
C ASN A 178 4.39 13.99 29.84
N ILE A 179 4.94 12.82 29.48
CA ILE A 179 4.60 11.53 30.09
C ILE A 179 5.86 10.76 30.50
N SER A 180 5.68 9.73 31.31
CA SER A 180 6.82 8.91 31.72
C SER A 180 7.38 8.06 30.55
N LEU A 181 8.68 7.76 30.60
CA LEU A 181 9.30 6.82 29.66
C LEU A 181 8.57 5.48 29.61
N THR A 182 8.14 4.97 30.76
CA THR A 182 7.39 3.73 30.88
C THR A 182 6.06 3.81 30.15
N THR A 183 5.39 4.95 30.19
CA THR A 183 4.12 5.19 29.47
C THR A 183 4.33 5.15 27.96
N VAL A 184 5.43 5.75 27.45
CA VAL A 184 5.78 5.67 26.02
C VAL A 184 6.01 4.21 25.59
N ILE A 185 6.76 3.45 26.39
CA ILE A 185 7.02 2.02 26.10
C ILE A 185 5.71 1.23 26.07
N THR A 186 4.78 1.52 26.98
CA THR A 186 3.45 0.87 26.99
C THR A 186 2.65 1.23 25.75
N HIS A 187 2.61 2.51 25.34
CA HIS A 187 1.92 2.92 24.12
C HIS A 187 2.52 2.23 22.88
N ARG A 188 3.85 2.18 22.76
CA ARG A 188 4.51 1.46 21.65
C ARG A 188 4.14 -0.02 21.60
N LYS A 189 4.11 -0.68 22.75
CA LYS A 189 3.68 -2.08 22.85
C LYS A 189 2.25 -2.25 22.37
N ASN A 190 1.33 -1.40 22.85
CA ASN A 190 -0.07 -1.44 22.45
C ASN A 190 -0.24 -1.18 20.94
N ILE A 191 0.49 -0.20 20.37
CA ILE A 191 0.48 0.09 18.94
C ILE A 191 0.91 -1.16 18.15
N THR A 192 2.04 -1.78 18.51
CA THR A 192 2.54 -2.99 17.84
C THR A 192 1.58 -4.17 17.97
N GLU A 193 0.94 -4.35 19.11
CA GLU A 193 -0.04 -5.42 19.33
C GLU A 193 -1.33 -5.18 18.53
N LYS A 194 -1.84 -3.95 18.51
CA LYS A 194 -3.08 -3.60 17.79
C LYS A 194 -2.91 -3.67 16.28
N LEU A 195 -1.76 -3.24 15.76
CA LEU A 195 -1.50 -3.19 14.32
C LEU A 195 -0.86 -4.48 13.77
N GLY A 196 -0.30 -5.32 14.63
CA GLY A 196 0.49 -6.48 14.20
C GLY A 196 1.84 -6.12 13.58
N ILE A 197 2.25 -4.84 13.61
CA ILE A 197 3.45 -4.30 12.98
C ILE A 197 4.55 -4.17 14.04
N LYS A 198 5.69 -4.85 13.85
CA LYS A 198 6.78 -4.90 14.82
C LYS A 198 7.92 -3.92 14.53
N SER A 199 8.15 -3.56 13.25
CA SER A 199 9.23 -2.67 12.85
C SER A 199 8.81 -1.20 12.96
N VAL A 200 9.79 -0.32 13.22
CA VAL A 200 9.57 1.14 13.22
C VAL A 200 9.24 1.61 11.81
N SER A 201 9.92 1.07 10.80
CA SER A 201 9.66 1.37 9.38
C SER A 201 8.20 1.05 9.01
N GLY A 202 7.69 -0.15 9.37
CA GLY A 202 6.31 -0.51 9.14
C GLY A 202 5.30 0.39 9.86
N LEU A 203 5.61 0.82 11.09
CA LEU A 203 4.79 1.79 11.83
C LEU A 203 4.77 3.16 11.16
N THR A 204 5.92 3.61 10.62
CA THR A 204 6.02 4.86 9.85
C THR A 204 5.16 4.80 8.60
N ILE A 205 5.21 3.68 7.87
CA ILE A 205 4.39 3.42 6.70
C ILE A 205 2.90 3.50 7.04
N TYR A 206 2.49 2.82 8.10
CA TYR A 206 1.12 2.86 8.58
C TYR A 206 0.66 4.30 8.89
N ALA A 207 1.51 5.10 9.54
CA ALA A 207 1.22 6.49 9.87
C ALA A 207 1.01 7.35 8.61
N VAL A 208 1.82 7.15 7.57
CA VAL A 208 1.70 7.85 6.29
C VAL A 208 0.45 7.42 5.53
N MET A 209 0.19 6.11 5.44
CA MET A 209 -0.97 5.57 4.72
C MET A 209 -2.31 6.02 5.33
N ASN A 210 -2.35 6.20 6.65
CA ASN A 210 -3.52 6.71 7.34
C ASN A 210 -3.57 8.24 7.45
N GLY A 211 -2.63 8.96 6.80
CA GLY A 211 -2.62 10.41 6.75
C GLY A 211 -2.21 11.10 8.06
N TYR A 212 -1.63 10.37 9.02
CA TYR A 212 -1.14 10.94 10.26
C TYR A 212 0.14 11.76 10.08
N ILE A 213 0.91 11.49 9.01
CA ILE A 213 2.14 12.19 8.65
C ILE A 213 2.22 12.35 7.13
N GLU A 214 2.74 13.49 6.68
CA GLU A 214 3.12 13.73 5.28
C GLU A 214 4.52 13.16 5.02
N VAL A 215 4.74 12.55 3.85
CA VAL A 215 6.03 11.91 3.48
C VAL A 215 7.20 12.89 3.54
N ASP A 216 6.96 14.18 3.23
CA ASP A 216 8.00 15.22 3.24
C ASP A 216 8.44 15.65 4.65
N ARG A 217 7.86 15.07 5.69
CA ARG A 217 8.15 15.41 7.11
C ARG A 217 8.75 14.25 7.92
N ILE A 218 9.25 13.22 7.21
CA ILE A 218 9.93 12.05 7.80
C ILE A 218 11.43 12.24 7.75
#